data_3faef6138cba297827a14927c1f390bc
#
_entry.id   3faef6138cba297827a14927c1f390bc
#
_cell.length_a   1.000
_cell.length_b   1.000
_cell.length_c   1.000
_cell.angle_alpha   90.00
_cell.angle_beta   90.00
_cell.angle_gamma   90.00
#
_symmetry.space_group_name_H-M   'P 1'
#
loop_
_entity.id
_entity.type
_entity.pdbx_description
1 polymer ?
#
loop_
_entity_poly.entity_id
_entity_poly.type
_entity_poly.pdbx_seq_one_letter_code
_entity_poly.pdbx_strand_id
1 'polypeptide(L)'
;MDRIDSYEDLESDIVRWLKDYYWQYNIKAFVVGVSGGIDSAVVSTLCARTGLPTYILTMPLDSNAKNTELSDAHALALKEKYDNVTHYNIDLTEPYHKFISTIGLQTAPEGFTANRELITNEHANANTKSRMRMVTLYQIAGVVGGIVVGTGN
;
A
#
# COMPACT_ATOMS: atom_id res chain seq x y z
N MET A 1 11.94 -18.27 20.57
CA MET A 1 11.63 -16.89 20.19
C MET A 1 12.12 -16.03 21.34
N ASP A 2 13.22 -15.32 21.13
CA ASP A 2 13.80 -14.51 22.17
C ASP A 2 12.83 -13.39 22.54
N ARG A 3 12.72 -13.13 23.83
CA ARG A 3 11.81 -12.11 24.36
C ARG A 3 12.37 -10.74 23.99
N ILE A 4 11.54 -9.86 23.44
CA ILE A 4 11.92 -8.47 23.17
C ILE A 4 12.06 -7.78 24.53
N ASP A 5 13.25 -7.37 24.88
CA ASP A 5 13.53 -6.73 26.17
C ASP A 5 13.17 -5.22 26.16
N SER A 6 13.27 -4.58 25.00
CA SER A 6 12.92 -3.16 24.82
C SER A 6 12.34 -2.95 23.41
N TYR A 7 11.14 -2.37 23.34
CA TYR A 7 10.52 -1.98 22.07
C TYR A 7 11.20 -0.75 21.45
N GLU A 8 11.74 0.14 22.26
CA GLU A 8 12.50 1.31 21.81
C GLU A 8 13.81 0.88 21.10
N ASP A 9 14.50 -0.12 21.65
CA ASP A 9 15.71 -0.66 21.03
C ASP A 9 15.39 -1.37 19.72
N LEU A 10 14.34 -2.19 19.69
CA LEU A 10 13.88 -2.86 18.47
C LEU A 10 13.50 -1.85 17.39
N GLU A 11 12.78 -0.79 17.74
CA GLU A 11 12.42 0.27 16.81
C GLU A 11 13.67 0.94 16.22
N SER A 12 14.63 1.28 17.09
CA SER A 12 15.89 1.92 16.69
C SER A 12 16.70 1.02 15.76
N ASP A 13 16.71 -0.28 16.02
CA ASP A 13 17.40 -1.28 15.18
C ASP A 13 16.75 -1.41 13.81
N ILE A 14 15.41 -1.43 13.73
CA ILE A 14 14.69 -1.49 12.46
C ILE A 14 14.92 -0.20 11.64
N VAL A 15 14.84 0.97 12.27
CA VAL A 15 15.11 2.24 11.60
C VAL A 15 16.54 2.30 11.06
N ARG A 16 17.52 1.83 11.83
CA ARG A 16 18.92 1.73 11.39
C ARG A 16 19.06 0.77 10.21
N TRP A 17 18.46 -0.42 10.28
CA TRP A 17 18.48 -1.39 9.20
C TRP A 17 17.87 -0.84 7.90
N LEU A 18 16.75 -0.10 7.98
CA LEU A 18 16.13 0.56 6.82
C LEU A 18 17.09 1.59 6.19
N LYS A 19 17.79 2.39 7.01
CA LYS A 19 18.79 3.36 6.53
C LYS A 19 19.97 2.66 5.85
N ASP A 20 20.50 1.61 6.46
CA ASP A 20 21.62 0.84 5.91
C ASP A 20 21.23 0.22 4.56
N TYR A 21 20.05 -0.36 4.48
CA TYR A 21 19.49 -0.91 3.25
C TYR A 21 19.34 0.15 2.15
N TYR A 22 18.80 1.33 2.50
CA TYR A 22 18.65 2.45 1.59
C TYR A 22 19.97 2.86 0.94
N TRP A 23 21.02 3.03 1.73
CA TRP A 23 22.33 3.43 1.25
C TRP A 23 23.07 2.31 0.51
N GLN A 24 22.99 1.10 1.01
CA GLN A 24 23.64 -0.07 0.41
C GLN A 24 23.15 -0.33 -1.03
N TYR A 25 21.86 -0.19 -1.28
CA TYR A 25 21.24 -0.46 -2.58
C TYR A 25 20.94 0.79 -3.41
N ASN A 26 21.45 1.95 -2.99
CA ASN A 26 21.26 3.23 -3.69
C ASN A 26 19.79 3.55 -3.98
N ILE A 27 18.91 3.21 -3.06
CA ILE A 27 17.48 3.49 -3.11
C ILE A 27 17.26 5.00 -2.97
N LYS A 28 16.22 5.56 -3.60
CA LYS A 28 15.93 7.00 -3.55
C LYS A 28 14.73 7.35 -2.68
N ALA A 29 13.88 6.37 -2.37
CA ALA A 29 12.69 6.57 -1.52
C ALA A 29 12.16 5.24 -0.99
N PHE A 30 11.45 5.30 0.12
CA PHE A 30 10.52 4.25 0.57
C PHE A 30 9.11 4.56 0.07
N VAL A 31 8.39 3.55 -0.39
CA VAL A 31 6.99 3.67 -0.85
C VAL A 31 6.13 2.70 -0.06
N VAL A 32 5.15 3.20 0.67
CA VAL A 32 4.33 2.41 1.60
C VAL A 32 2.85 2.64 1.34
N GLY A 33 2.07 1.56 1.19
CA GLY A 33 0.61 1.62 1.16
C GLY A 33 0.04 1.63 2.57
N VAL A 34 -0.86 2.57 2.86
CA VAL A 34 -1.54 2.68 4.16
C VAL A 34 -3.00 2.28 4.01
N SER A 35 -3.42 1.28 4.77
CA SER A 35 -4.76 0.66 4.67
C SER A 35 -5.72 1.04 5.81
N GLY A 36 -5.25 1.80 6.81
CA GLY A 36 -5.96 2.03 8.06
C GLY A 36 -5.77 0.92 9.11
N GLY A 37 -5.03 -0.15 8.79
CA GLY A 37 -4.63 -1.20 9.72
C GLY A 37 -3.35 -0.86 10.47
N ILE A 38 -3.15 -1.51 11.64
CA ILE A 38 -2.00 -1.24 12.52
C ILE A 38 -0.66 -1.56 11.85
N ASP A 39 -0.57 -2.63 11.07
CA ASP A 39 0.69 -3.04 10.44
C ASP A 39 1.19 -1.97 9.46
N SER A 40 0.30 -1.44 8.62
CA SER A 40 0.65 -0.37 7.69
C SER A 40 1.00 0.94 8.41
N ALA A 41 0.36 1.21 9.56
CA ALA A 41 0.69 2.37 10.39
C ALA A 41 2.07 2.25 11.02
N VAL A 42 2.43 1.07 11.53
CA VAL A 42 3.77 0.80 12.08
C VAL A 42 4.84 0.94 11.01
N VAL A 43 4.69 0.25 9.87
CA VAL A 43 5.69 0.27 8.79
C VAL A 43 5.90 1.67 8.23
N SER A 44 4.82 2.40 7.95
CA SER A 44 4.94 3.78 7.44
C SER A 44 5.58 4.74 8.44
N THR A 45 5.32 4.56 9.75
CA THR A 45 5.97 5.34 10.81
C THR A 45 7.47 5.03 10.89
N LEU A 46 7.87 3.77 10.82
CA LEU A 46 9.28 3.38 10.83
C LEU A 46 10.03 3.95 9.62
N CYS A 47 9.42 3.91 8.43
CA CYS A 47 10.00 4.54 7.24
C CYS A 47 10.14 6.07 7.42
N ALA A 48 9.11 6.76 7.92
CA ALA A 48 9.16 8.19 8.20
C ALA A 48 10.27 8.57 9.19
N ARG A 49 10.46 7.76 10.24
CA ARG A 49 11.51 7.98 11.27
C ARG A 49 12.93 7.80 10.75
N THR A 50 13.12 7.22 9.59
CA THR A 50 14.45 7.18 8.97
C THR A 50 14.96 8.57 8.59
N GLY A 51 14.08 9.57 8.40
CA GLY A 51 14.42 10.87 7.85
C GLY A 51 14.72 10.86 6.35
N LEU A 52 14.57 9.70 5.69
CA LEU A 52 14.78 9.52 4.26
C LEU A 52 13.46 9.68 3.48
N PRO A 53 13.50 10.08 2.19
CA PRO A 53 12.30 10.29 1.39
C PRO A 53 11.33 9.11 1.48
N THR A 54 10.11 9.37 1.94
CA THR A 54 9.08 8.37 2.19
C THR A 54 7.76 8.80 1.55
N TYR A 55 7.26 8.00 0.63
CA TYR A 55 5.98 8.20 -0.04
C TYR A 55 4.93 7.28 0.57
N ILE A 56 3.88 7.89 1.10
CA ILE A 56 2.74 7.19 1.70
C ILE A 56 1.56 7.28 0.75
N LEU A 57 0.98 6.14 0.39
CA LEU A 57 -0.16 6.05 -0.50
C LEU A 57 -1.39 5.54 0.24
N THR A 58 -2.45 6.35 0.26
CA THR A 58 -3.80 5.90 0.57
C THR A 58 -4.53 5.62 -0.74
N MET A 59 -5.10 4.42 -0.88
CA MET A 59 -5.68 3.95 -2.13
C MET A 59 -7.09 3.42 -1.90
N PRO A 60 -8.09 4.32 -1.72
CA PRO A 60 -9.48 3.89 -1.60
C PRO A 60 -9.91 3.11 -2.84
N LEU A 61 -10.66 2.02 -2.62
CA LEU A 61 -11.18 1.15 -3.66
C LEU A 61 -12.40 0.42 -3.13
N ASP A 62 -13.59 0.97 -3.28
CA ASP A 62 -14.84 0.53 -2.62
C ASP A 62 -14.63 0.28 -1.12
N SER A 63 -13.80 1.08 -0.50
CA SER A 63 -13.38 0.89 0.88
C SER A 63 -14.51 1.34 1.83
N ASN A 64 -14.56 0.69 2.99
CA ASN A 64 -15.40 1.17 4.09
C ASN A 64 -14.93 2.57 4.50
N ALA A 65 -15.85 3.51 4.67
CA ALA A 65 -15.57 4.90 5.04
C ALA A 65 -14.64 5.02 6.25
N LYS A 66 -14.87 4.20 7.29
CA LYS A 66 -14.04 4.18 8.50
C LYS A 66 -12.56 3.85 8.22
N ASN A 67 -12.29 2.89 7.35
CA ASN A 67 -10.92 2.52 7.01
C ASN A 67 -10.24 3.61 6.18
N THR A 68 -10.99 4.27 5.31
CA THR A 68 -10.51 5.42 4.53
C THR A 68 -10.16 6.59 5.45
N GLU A 69 -11.04 6.95 6.39
CA GLU A 69 -10.78 7.99 7.38
C GLU A 69 -9.53 7.70 8.23
N LEU A 70 -9.36 6.46 8.70
CA LEU A 70 -8.20 6.06 9.51
C LEU A 70 -6.90 6.12 8.68
N SER A 71 -6.92 5.67 7.43
CA SER A 71 -5.74 5.72 6.57
C SER A 71 -5.33 7.15 6.24
N ASP A 72 -6.28 8.01 5.93
CA ASP A 72 -6.02 9.41 5.59
C ASP A 72 -5.57 10.21 6.83
N ALA A 73 -6.21 10.02 7.97
CA ALA A 73 -5.81 10.66 9.21
C ALA A 73 -4.38 10.28 9.62
N HIS A 74 -4.01 9.01 9.51
CA HIS A 74 -2.65 8.56 9.80
C HIS A 74 -1.63 9.15 8.81
N ALA A 75 -1.93 9.14 7.51
CA ALA A 75 -1.04 9.68 6.49
C ALA A 75 -0.82 11.20 6.67
N LEU A 76 -1.88 11.95 6.99
CA LEU A 76 -1.79 13.37 7.27
C LEU A 76 -0.96 13.64 8.53
N ALA A 77 -1.19 12.90 9.62
CA ALA A 77 -0.41 13.04 10.85
C ALA A 77 1.09 12.78 10.63
N LEU A 78 1.44 11.79 9.80
CA LEU A 78 2.85 11.55 9.45
C LEU A 78 3.43 12.68 8.60
N LYS A 79 2.68 13.19 7.62
CA LYS A 79 3.11 14.31 6.78
C LYS A 79 3.32 15.59 7.59
N GLU A 80 2.47 15.85 8.59
CA GLU A 80 2.62 17.01 9.48
C GLU A 80 3.81 16.88 10.42
N LYS A 81 4.11 15.65 10.85
CA LYS A 81 5.17 15.39 11.82
C LYS A 81 6.57 15.25 11.19
N TYR A 82 6.66 14.81 9.94
CA TYR A 82 7.92 14.46 9.29
C TYR A 82 8.05 15.13 7.92
N ASP A 83 9.02 16.03 7.76
CA ASP A 83 9.26 16.79 6.52
C ASP A 83 9.68 15.90 5.33
N ASN A 84 10.16 14.68 5.60
CA ASN A 84 10.56 13.70 4.59
C ASN A 84 9.40 12.86 4.05
N VAL A 85 8.17 13.10 4.52
CA VAL A 85 6.98 12.35 4.11
C VAL A 85 6.18 13.10 3.05
N THR A 86 5.91 12.40 1.94
CA THR A 86 4.98 12.84 0.89
C THR A 86 3.78 11.91 0.88
N HIS A 87 2.57 12.46 0.93
CA HIS A 87 1.32 11.69 0.89
C HIS A 87 0.63 11.85 -0.46
N TYR A 88 0.26 10.72 -1.08
CA TYR A 88 -0.63 10.65 -2.23
C TYR A 88 -1.91 9.89 -1.86
N ASN A 89 -3.06 10.51 -2.14
CA ASN A 89 -4.35 9.84 -2.13
C ASN A 89 -4.74 9.50 -3.57
N ILE A 90 -4.84 8.21 -3.90
CA ILE A 90 -5.11 7.72 -5.24
C ILE A 90 -6.36 6.84 -5.20
N ASP A 91 -7.50 7.38 -5.58
CA ASP A 91 -8.75 6.62 -5.66
C ASP A 91 -8.71 5.65 -6.84
N LEU A 92 -8.78 4.36 -6.55
CA LEU A 92 -8.76 3.28 -7.53
C LEU A 92 -10.15 2.73 -7.83
N THR A 93 -11.22 3.34 -7.32
CA THR A 93 -12.60 2.85 -7.45
C THR A 93 -13.03 2.83 -8.91
N GLU A 94 -12.94 3.96 -9.60
CA GLU A 94 -13.34 4.04 -11.02
C GLU A 94 -12.46 3.16 -11.94
N PRO A 95 -11.12 3.21 -11.86
CA PRO A 95 -10.25 2.29 -12.62
C PRO A 95 -10.58 0.81 -12.38
N TYR A 96 -10.87 0.41 -11.15
CA TYR A 96 -11.28 -0.96 -10.84
C TYR A 96 -12.59 -1.35 -11.52
N HIS A 97 -13.63 -0.53 -11.39
CA HIS A 97 -14.93 -0.81 -12.01
C HIS A 97 -14.81 -0.88 -13.54
N LYS A 98 -13.99 -0.02 -14.13
CA LYS A 98 -13.72 -0.07 -15.57
C LYS A 98 -13.02 -1.37 -15.96
N PHE A 99 -12.02 -1.79 -15.19
CA PHE A 99 -11.31 -3.06 -15.42
C PHE A 99 -12.26 -4.27 -15.33
N ILE A 100 -13.09 -4.35 -14.29
CA ILE A 100 -14.04 -5.46 -14.09
C ILE A 100 -15.10 -5.46 -15.20
N SER A 101 -15.63 -4.28 -15.58
CA SER A 101 -16.61 -4.19 -16.68
C SER A 101 -16.02 -4.64 -18.01
N THR A 102 -14.75 -4.35 -18.26
CA THR A 102 -14.04 -4.80 -19.47
C THR A 102 -13.92 -6.32 -19.52
N ILE A 103 -13.66 -6.98 -18.39
CA ILE A 103 -13.68 -8.45 -18.31
C ILE A 103 -15.09 -9.00 -18.55
N GLY A 104 -16.11 -8.38 -17.97
CA GLY A 104 -17.50 -8.80 -18.11
C GLY A 104 -18.07 -8.64 -19.54
N LEU A 105 -17.45 -7.77 -20.35
CA LEU A 105 -17.85 -7.57 -21.77
C LEU A 105 -17.32 -8.67 -22.70
N GLN A 106 -16.41 -9.54 -22.23
CA GLN A 106 -15.95 -10.65 -23.04
C GLN A 106 -17.09 -11.64 -23.27
N THR A 107 -17.31 -12.00 -24.53
CA THR A 107 -18.29 -13.03 -24.88
C THR A 107 -17.76 -14.39 -24.44
N ALA A 108 -18.51 -15.07 -23.57
CA ALA A 108 -18.20 -16.46 -23.24
C ALA A 108 -18.44 -17.35 -24.47
N PRO A 109 -17.61 -18.39 -24.68
CA PRO A 109 -17.91 -19.43 -25.66
C PRO A 109 -19.32 -20.00 -25.43
N GLU A 110 -20.00 -20.44 -26.50
CA GLU A 110 -21.33 -21.03 -26.40
C GLU A 110 -21.38 -22.12 -25.32
N GLY A 111 -22.30 -22.00 -24.37
CA GLY A 111 -22.47 -22.93 -23.25
C GLY A 111 -21.84 -22.52 -21.93
N PHE A 112 -21.15 -21.39 -21.85
CA PHE A 112 -20.57 -20.88 -20.61
C PHE A 112 -21.41 -19.72 -20.03
N THR A 113 -21.93 -19.87 -18.83
CA THR A 113 -22.66 -18.80 -18.10
C THR A 113 -21.72 -17.80 -17.43
N ALA A 114 -20.45 -17.81 -17.82
CA ALA A 114 -19.33 -17.26 -17.08
C ALA A 114 -19.27 -15.73 -16.95
N ASN A 115 -20.00 -14.96 -17.78
CA ASN A 115 -19.84 -13.50 -17.76
C ASN A 115 -20.27 -12.88 -16.42
N ARG A 116 -21.33 -13.41 -15.81
CA ARG A 116 -21.79 -12.91 -14.52
C ARG A 116 -20.90 -13.36 -13.38
N GLU A 117 -20.48 -14.62 -13.36
CA GLU A 117 -19.59 -15.16 -12.34
C GLU A 117 -18.20 -14.50 -12.34
N LEU A 118 -17.69 -14.13 -13.53
CA LEU A 118 -16.43 -13.42 -13.69
C LEU A 118 -16.39 -12.07 -12.96
N ILE A 119 -17.53 -11.42 -12.81
CA ILE A 119 -17.61 -10.07 -12.20
C ILE A 119 -18.24 -10.07 -10.80
N THR A 120 -18.89 -11.16 -10.38
CA THR A 120 -19.59 -11.23 -9.09
C THR A 120 -18.85 -12.06 -8.02
N ASN A 121 -17.76 -12.73 -8.39
CA ASN A 121 -16.98 -13.53 -7.44
C ASN A 121 -16.23 -12.63 -6.46
N GLU A 122 -16.72 -12.54 -5.23
CA GLU A 122 -16.15 -11.66 -4.20
C GLU A 122 -14.69 -11.95 -3.89
N HIS A 123 -14.29 -13.23 -3.89
CA HIS A 123 -12.92 -13.64 -3.60
C HIS A 123 -11.95 -13.21 -4.71
N ALA A 124 -12.35 -13.41 -5.97
CA ALA A 124 -11.59 -12.93 -7.12
C ALA A 124 -11.49 -11.39 -7.12
N ASN A 125 -12.60 -10.72 -6.81
CA ASN A 125 -12.65 -9.26 -6.74
C ASN A 125 -11.73 -8.70 -5.64
N ALA A 126 -11.73 -9.29 -4.44
CA ALA A 126 -10.83 -8.90 -3.36
C ALA A 126 -9.35 -9.06 -3.76
N ASN A 127 -9.02 -10.16 -4.41
CA ASN A 127 -7.69 -10.41 -4.95
C ASN A 127 -7.29 -9.36 -6.01
N THR A 128 -8.18 -9.03 -6.93
CA THR A 128 -7.96 -8.01 -7.95
C THR A 128 -7.71 -6.64 -7.33
N LYS A 129 -8.52 -6.24 -6.35
CA LYS A 129 -8.35 -4.99 -5.61
C LYS A 129 -6.97 -4.89 -4.95
N SER A 130 -6.51 -5.95 -4.31
CA SER A 130 -5.18 -6.00 -3.68
C SER A 130 -4.05 -5.83 -4.72
N ARG A 131 -4.18 -6.48 -5.87
CA ARG A 131 -3.17 -6.39 -6.95
C ARG A 131 -3.15 -5.03 -7.63
N MET A 132 -4.29 -4.37 -7.78
CA MET A 132 -4.32 -2.99 -8.29
C MET A 132 -3.57 -2.03 -7.37
N ARG A 133 -3.74 -2.16 -6.05
CA ARG A 133 -2.95 -1.40 -5.08
C ARG A 133 -1.46 -1.71 -5.22
N MET A 134 -1.09 -2.98 -5.34
CA MET A 134 0.29 -3.39 -5.54
C MET A 134 0.89 -2.75 -6.81
N VAL A 135 0.22 -2.85 -7.95
CA VAL A 135 0.70 -2.26 -9.20
C VAL A 135 0.90 -0.74 -9.06
N THR A 136 -0.02 -0.05 -8.39
CA THR A 136 0.09 1.39 -8.12
C THR A 136 1.32 1.72 -7.28
N LEU A 137 1.59 0.95 -6.21
CA LEU A 137 2.78 1.12 -5.38
C LEU A 137 4.07 0.95 -6.20
N TYR A 138 4.14 -0.10 -7.01
CA TYR A 138 5.32 -0.35 -7.86
C TYR A 138 5.49 0.69 -8.96
N GLN A 139 4.41 1.22 -9.52
CA GLN A 139 4.49 2.32 -10.48
C GLN A 139 5.11 3.56 -9.84
N ILE A 140 4.64 3.95 -8.66
CA ILE A 140 5.22 5.10 -7.95
C ILE A 140 6.67 4.82 -7.56
N ALA A 141 6.98 3.65 -7.03
CA ALA A 141 8.35 3.27 -6.68
C ALA A 141 9.30 3.37 -7.88
N GLY A 142 8.86 2.90 -9.05
CA GLY A 142 9.64 3.02 -10.30
C GLY A 142 9.91 4.48 -10.70
N VAL A 143 8.91 5.36 -10.57
CA VAL A 143 9.05 6.78 -10.91
C VAL A 143 10.02 7.50 -9.97
N VAL A 144 9.95 7.22 -8.67
CA VAL A 144 10.78 7.91 -7.67
C VAL A 144 12.13 7.23 -7.42
N GLY A 145 12.44 6.14 -8.12
CA GLY A 145 13.64 5.34 -7.86
C GLY A 145 13.65 4.68 -6.48
N GLY A 146 12.48 4.40 -5.95
CA GLY A 146 12.25 3.87 -4.62
C GLY A 146 12.02 2.37 -4.57
N ILE A 147 11.74 1.88 -3.36
CA ILE A 147 11.35 0.50 -3.08
C ILE A 147 10.00 0.47 -2.38
N VAL A 148 9.18 -0.52 -2.73
CA VAL A 148 7.94 -0.79 -1.98
C VAL A 148 8.29 -1.50 -0.69
N VAL A 149 7.88 -0.92 0.44
CA VAL A 149 8.04 -1.54 1.76
C VAL A 149 6.72 -2.23 2.11
N GLY A 150 6.76 -3.55 2.18
CA GLY A 150 5.59 -4.37 2.49
C GLY A 150 5.27 -4.38 3.99
N THR A 151 4.03 -4.68 4.31
CA THR A 151 3.53 -4.78 5.69
C THR A 151 3.46 -6.22 6.19
N GLY A 152 3.81 -7.17 5.36
CA GLY A 152 3.69 -8.60 5.64
C GLY A 152 2.24 -9.07 5.79
N ASN A 153 2.05 -10.35 5.83
CA ASN A 153 0.89 -11.08 6.39
C ASN A 153 1.08 -12.58 6.17
#